data_af507df8b5678a517de55726ad82f586
#
_entry.id   af507df8b5678a517de55726ad82f586
#
_cell.length_a   1.000
_cell.length_b   1.000
_cell.length_c   1.000
_cell.angle_alpha   90.00
_cell.angle_beta   90.00
_cell.angle_gamma   90.00
#
_symmetry.space_group_name_H-M   'P 1'
#
loop_
_entity.id
_entity.type
_entity.pdbx_description
1 polymer ?
#
loop_
_entity_poly.entity_id
_entity_poly.type
_entity_poly.pdbx_seq_one_letter_code
_entity_poly.pdbx_strand_id
1 'polypeptide(L)'
;MSDTHELSLTRTIDAPPEKVWDVMVNRLEEWYCPAPWRAEIDRQERRAGGRCEMTFYGPVGEAMPQNGIYLAFDEGRRFVSTDAVVFGEDGDFEPAGPMMIGFWEIEPEGSGTRYTARARHWTEESRKQHVEMGFEAGWGACADQLKALCEA
;
A
#
# COMPACT_ATOMS: atom_id res chain seq x y z
N MET A 1 -17.73 -10.53 -18.19
CA MET A 1 -16.68 -10.72 -17.19
C MET A 1 -15.70 -9.56 -17.28
N SER A 2 -15.49 -8.87 -16.20
CA SER A 2 -14.54 -7.77 -16.23
C SER A 2 -13.13 -8.29 -15.91
N ASP A 3 -12.17 -7.81 -16.66
CA ASP A 3 -10.78 -8.06 -16.38
C ASP A 3 -10.27 -6.87 -15.57
N THR A 4 -9.82 -7.12 -14.36
CA THR A 4 -9.35 -6.06 -13.45
C THR A 4 -7.85 -5.82 -13.56
N HIS A 5 -7.15 -6.57 -14.40
CA HIS A 5 -5.70 -6.49 -14.55
C HIS A 5 -5.01 -6.44 -13.18
N GLU A 6 -5.36 -7.39 -12.32
CA GLU A 6 -4.95 -7.36 -10.92
C GLU A 6 -3.74 -8.26 -10.65
N LEU A 7 -2.87 -7.76 -9.77
CA LEU A 7 -1.84 -8.56 -9.12
C LEU A 7 -2.19 -8.61 -7.64
N SER A 8 -1.94 -9.75 -7.01
CA SER A 8 -2.24 -9.89 -5.58
C SER A 8 -1.30 -10.85 -4.89
N LEU A 9 -1.22 -10.71 -3.58
CA LEU A 9 -0.54 -11.68 -2.72
C LEU A 9 -1.23 -11.72 -1.36
N THR A 10 -1.01 -12.82 -0.65
CA THR A 10 -1.64 -13.05 0.65
C THR A 10 -0.60 -13.58 1.63
N ARG A 11 -0.73 -13.20 2.89
CA ARG A 11 0.08 -13.75 3.99
C ARG A 11 -0.83 -14.06 5.16
N THR A 12 -0.54 -15.15 5.84
CA THR A 12 -1.16 -15.47 7.13
C THR A 12 -0.25 -14.91 8.22
N ILE A 13 -0.84 -14.10 9.11
CA ILE A 13 -0.10 -13.45 10.20
C ILE A 13 -0.60 -14.01 11.53
N ASP A 14 0.32 -14.49 12.34
CA ASP A 14 -0.01 -15.05 13.66
C ASP A 14 -0.12 -13.93 14.70
N ALA A 15 -1.14 -13.12 14.53
CA ALA A 15 -1.49 -12.03 15.43
C ALA A 15 -2.96 -11.67 15.20
N PRO A 16 -3.67 -11.18 16.22
CA PRO A 16 -5.08 -10.82 16.04
C PRO A 16 -5.25 -9.60 15.14
N PRO A 17 -6.40 -9.47 14.46
CA PRO A 17 -6.62 -8.37 13.51
C PRO A 17 -6.38 -6.98 14.09
N GLU A 18 -6.73 -6.74 15.36
CA GLU A 18 -6.52 -5.46 16.01
C GLU A 18 -5.04 -5.07 16.05
N LYS A 19 -4.19 -6.04 16.33
CA LYS A 19 -2.74 -5.79 16.37
C LYS A 19 -2.20 -5.56 14.96
N VAL A 20 -2.65 -6.36 13.99
CA VAL A 20 -2.20 -6.21 12.61
C VAL A 20 -2.61 -4.83 12.08
N TRP A 21 -3.85 -4.41 12.33
CA TRP A 21 -4.31 -3.09 11.91
C TRP A 21 -3.50 -1.97 12.54
N ASP A 22 -3.23 -2.08 13.84
CA ASP A 22 -2.41 -1.09 14.55
C ASP A 22 -1.03 -0.94 13.91
N VAL A 23 -0.38 -2.06 13.61
CA VAL A 23 0.94 -2.03 12.93
C VAL A 23 0.79 -1.46 11.53
N MET A 24 -0.23 -1.88 10.77
CA MET A 24 -0.44 -1.40 9.40
C MET A 24 -0.53 0.12 9.33
N VAL A 25 -1.30 0.73 10.23
CA VAL A 25 -1.59 2.17 10.12
C VAL A 25 -0.68 3.03 10.98
N ASN A 26 -0.30 2.58 12.17
CA ASN A 26 0.50 3.39 13.09
C ASN A 26 2.01 3.14 12.96
N ARG A 27 2.40 2.06 12.29
CA ARG A 27 3.80 1.75 12.01
C ARG A 27 4.03 1.56 10.51
N LEU A 28 3.27 2.27 9.69
CA LEU A 28 3.29 2.13 8.24
C LEU A 28 4.70 2.37 7.68
N GLU A 29 5.42 3.33 8.22
CA GLU A 29 6.77 3.65 7.75
C GLU A 29 7.76 2.50 7.91
N GLU A 30 7.47 1.53 8.78
CA GLU A 30 8.37 0.42 9.07
C GLU A 30 8.20 -0.76 8.13
N TRP A 31 7.12 -0.83 7.37
CA TRP A 31 6.88 -1.99 6.51
C TRP A 31 6.49 -1.67 5.07
N TYR A 32 6.04 -0.46 4.80
CA TYR A 32 5.42 -0.10 3.51
C TYR A 32 6.42 0.00 2.35
N CYS A 33 7.70 -0.03 2.64
CA CYS A 33 8.75 0.03 1.63
C CYS A 33 9.76 -1.08 1.91
N PRO A 34 10.20 -1.83 0.88
CA PRO A 34 11.11 -2.95 1.14
C PRO A 34 12.50 -2.46 1.55
N ALA A 35 13.02 -3.01 2.65
CA ALA A 35 14.39 -2.72 3.09
C ALA A 35 15.39 -3.13 2.00
N PRO A 36 16.50 -2.40 1.79
CA PRO A 36 17.01 -1.30 2.62
C PRO A 36 16.38 0.07 2.34
N TRP A 37 15.41 0.16 1.45
CA TRP A 37 14.63 1.37 1.26
C TRP A 37 13.71 1.56 2.46
N ARG A 38 13.28 2.80 2.71
CA ARG A 38 12.36 3.11 3.79
C ARG A 38 11.36 4.16 3.37
N ALA A 39 10.21 4.20 4.03
CA ALA A 39 9.15 5.17 3.75
C ALA A 39 9.09 6.19 4.87
N GLU A 40 8.79 7.46 4.52
CA GLU A 40 8.43 8.50 5.48
C GLU A 40 7.12 9.12 5.03
N ILE A 41 6.19 9.27 5.96
CA ILE A 41 4.90 9.90 5.67
C ILE A 41 5.10 11.42 5.68
N ASP A 42 4.75 12.07 4.57
CA ASP A 42 4.79 13.52 4.47
C ASP A 42 3.46 14.13 4.90
N ARG A 43 2.34 13.63 4.37
CA ARG A 43 1.00 14.02 4.75
C ARG A 43 0.06 12.83 4.62
N GLN A 44 -0.76 12.62 5.64
CA GLN A 44 -1.71 11.51 5.65
C GLN A 44 -3.02 11.97 6.26
N GLU A 45 -4.12 11.70 5.56
CA GLU A 45 -5.47 11.93 6.08
C GLU A 45 -6.22 10.62 5.92
N ARG A 46 -6.53 9.99 7.04
CA ARG A 46 -7.08 8.62 7.08
C ARG A 46 -8.58 8.61 6.81
N ARG A 47 -8.95 8.94 5.56
CA ARG A 47 -10.34 8.97 5.12
C ARG A 47 -10.41 8.92 3.60
N ALA A 48 -11.58 8.56 3.07
CA ALA A 48 -11.81 8.62 1.62
C ALA A 48 -11.60 10.06 1.13
N GLY A 49 -10.84 10.23 0.06
CA GLY A 49 -10.48 11.52 -0.49
C GLY A 49 -9.35 12.22 0.25
N GLY A 50 -8.79 11.60 1.29
CA GLY A 50 -7.70 12.16 2.07
C GLY A 50 -6.34 12.02 1.40
N ARG A 51 -5.38 12.82 1.83
CA ARG A 51 -4.02 12.76 1.32
C ARG A 51 -3.34 11.45 1.69
N CYS A 52 -2.59 10.91 0.73
CA CYS A 52 -1.71 9.77 0.95
C CYS A 52 -0.39 10.14 0.30
N GLU A 53 0.43 10.89 1.03
CA GLU A 53 1.68 11.46 0.51
C GLU A 53 2.85 11.00 1.36
N MET A 54 3.80 10.33 0.74
CA MET A 54 4.99 9.83 1.42
C MET A 54 6.18 9.88 0.46
N THR A 55 7.37 9.70 1.00
CA THR A 55 8.60 9.64 0.21
C THR A 55 9.32 8.35 0.55
N PHE A 56 9.75 7.64 -0.48
CA PHE A 56 10.60 6.46 -0.32
C PHE A 56 12.05 6.91 -0.45
N TYR A 57 12.86 6.54 0.56
CA TYR A 57 14.28 6.88 0.59
C TYR A 57 15.11 5.63 0.39
N GLY A 58 16.04 5.71 -0.55
CA GLY A 58 16.95 4.61 -0.84
C GLY A 58 18.25 4.69 -0.02
N PRO A 59 19.06 3.61 -0.06
CA PRO A 59 20.26 3.51 0.78
C PRO A 59 21.41 4.41 0.33
N VAL A 60 21.35 4.97 -0.88
CA VAL A 60 22.42 5.83 -1.41
C VAL A 60 21.93 7.24 -1.74
N GLY A 61 20.93 7.71 -0.96
CA GLY A 61 20.44 9.08 -1.06
C GLY A 61 19.30 9.29 -2.03
N GLU A 62 18.73 8.22 -2.58
CA GLU A 62 17.56 8.35 -3.46
C GLU A 62 16.36 8.84 -2.66
N ALA A 63 15.54 9.66 -3.30
CA ALA A 63 14.27 10.12 -2.72
C ALA A 63 13.21 10.09 -3.81
N MET A 64 12.18 9.25 -3.63
CA MET A 64 11.10 9.06 -4.59
C MET A 64 9.77 9.41 -3.95
N PRO A 65 9.21 10.59 -4.26
CA PRO A 65 7.88 10.95 -3.77
C PRO A 65 6.82 9.97 -4.27
N GLN A 66 5.94 9.56 -3.38
CA GLN A 66 4.81 8.68 -3.67
C GLN A 66 3.56 9.42 -3.22
N ASN A 67 2.92 10.12 -4.14
CA ASN A 67 1.79 10.97 -3.82
C ASN A 67 0.51 10.40 -4.43
N GLY A 68 -0.59 10.52 -3.69
CA GLY A 68 -1.88 10.06 -4.13
C GLY A 68 -2.96 10.42 -3.13
N ILE A 69 -4.07 9.74 -3.25
CA ILE A 69 -5.20 9.91 -2.33
C ILE A 69 -5.68 8.56 -1.85
N TYR A 70 -6.33 8.54 -0.69
CA TYR A 70 -7.08 7.38 -0.25
C TYR A 70 -8.45 7.37 -0.94
N LEU A 71 -8.82 6.22 -1.46
CA LEU A 71 -10.15 6.00 -2.01
C LEU A 71 -11.09 5.43 -0.94
N ALA A 72 -10.54 4.71 0.03
CA ALA A 72 -11.26 4.16 1.16
C ALA A 72 -10.32 4.04 2.34
N PHE A 73 -10.84 4.22 3.54
CA PHE A 73 -10.09 3.97 4.76
C PHE A 73 -11.09 3.42 5.78
N ASP A 74 -11.19 2.09 5.81
CA ASP A 74 -12.17 1.37 6.63
C ASP A 74 -11.47 0.81 7.86
N GLU A 75 -11.70 1.45 8.99
CA GLU A 75 -11.01 1.15 10.26
C GLU A 75 -11.07 -0.34 10.60
N GLY A 76 -9.90 -0.93 10.83
CA GLY A 76 -9.79 -2.33 11.20
C GLY A 76 -9.91 -3.31 10.05
N ARG A 77 -10.08 -2.86 8.82
CA ARG A 77 -10.33 -3.73 7.68
C ARG A 77 -9.42 -3.49 6.48
N ARG A 78 -9.29 -2.25 6.03
CA ARG A 78 -8.52 -1.97 4.82
C ARG A 78 -8.27 -0.49 4.62
N PHE A 79 -7.26 -0.18 3.84
CA PHE A 79 -7.17 1.10 3.15
C PHE A 79 -6.89 0.86 1.67
N VAL A 80 -7.38 1.79 0.86
CA VAL A 80 -7.26 1.72 -0.60
C VAL A 80 -6.75 3.07 -1.07
N SER A 81 -5.76 3.09 -1.93
CA SER A 81 -5.20 4.34 -2.44
C SER A 81 -4.90 4.25 -3.93
N THR A 82 -4.72 5.41 -4.55
CA THR A 82 -4.32 5.50 -5.94
C THR A 82 -3.34 6.64 -6.13
N ASP A 83 -2.43 6.48 -7.07
CA ASP A 83 -1.52 7.53 -7.52
C ASP A 83 -2.03 8.25 -8.78
N ALA A 84 -3.24 7.91 -9.23
CA ALA A 84 -3.86 8.53 -10.41
C ALA A 84 -4.42 9.92 -10.14
N VAL A 85 -4.56 10.28 -8.86
CA VAL A 85 -5.06 11.60 -8.43
C VAL A 85 -4.18 12.09 -7.30
N VAL A 86 -3.84 13.37 -7.36
CA VAL A 86 -3.05 14.03 -6.31
C VAL A 86 -3.71 15.34 -5.92
N PHE A 87 -3.23 15.98 -4.86
CA PHE A 87 -3.63 17.34 -4.51
C PHE A 87 -2.71 18.32 -5.21
N GLY A 88 -3.29 19.28 -5.93
CA GLY A 88 -2.55 20.35 -6.56
C GLY A 88 -2.23 21.50 -5.60
N GLU A 89 -1.51 22.49 -6.12
CA GLU A 89 -1.12 23.66 -5.33
C GLU A 89 -2.34 24.47 -4.86
N ASP A 90 -3.44 24.40 -5.61
CA ASP A 90 -4.69 25.08 -5.23
C ASP A 90 -5.47 24.33 -4.15
N GLY A 91 -4.98 23.17 -3.72
CA GLY A 91 -5.64 22.37 -2.70
C GLY A 91 -6.78 21.50 -3.23
N ASP A 92 -6.99 21.47 -4.54
CA ASP A 92 -8.00 20.64 -5.18
C ASP A 92 -7.36 19.44 -5.84
N PHE A 93 -8.17 18.50 -6.32
CA PHE A 93 -7.68 17.28 -6.95
C PHE A 93 -7.16 17.55 -8.35
N GLU A 94 -6.07 16.86 -8.70
CA GLU A 94 -5.48 16.90 -10.03
C GLU A 94 -5.22 15.50 -10.55
N PRO A 95 -5.36 15.28 -11.87
CA PRO A 95 -4.97 14.00 -12.44
C PRO A 95 -3.45 13.85 -12.41
N ALA A 96 -3.01 12.62 -12.20
CA ALA A 96 -1.60 12.24 -12.22
C ALA A 96 -1.43 11.02 -13.12
N GLY A 97 -0.19 10.61 -13.33
CA GLY A 97 0.07 9.42 -14.14
C GLY A 97 -0.45 8.17 -13.44
N PRO A 98 -1.42 7.46 -14.05
CA PRO A 98 -1.99 6.30 -13.39
C PRO A 98 -1.03 5.13 -13.40
N MET A 99 -0.73 4.60 -12.23
CA MET A 99 -0.02 3.34 -12.08
C MET A 99 -1.01 2.25 -11.67
N MET A 100 -1.76 2.49 -10.58
CA MET A 100 -2.61 1.44 -10.02
C MET A 100 -3.60 1.99 -8.99
N ILE A 101 -4.52 1.10 -8.62
CA ILE A 101 -5.27 1.23 -7.37
C ILE A 101 -4.74 0.13 -6.46
N GLY A 102 -4.24 0.52 -5.30
CA GLY A 102 -3.69 -0.41 -4.30
C GLY A 102 -4.69 -0.69 -3.20
N PHE A 103 -4.79 -1.96 -2.80
CA PHE A 103 -5.67 -2.43 -1.73
C PHE A 103 -4.83 -3.15 -0.69
N TRP A 104 -4.94 -2.76 0.56
CA TRP A 104 -4.28 -3.41 1.69
C TRP A 104 -5.36 -3.80 2.68
N GLU A 105 -5.63 -5.09 2.77
CA GLU A 105 -6.83 -5.63 3.41
C GLU A 105 -6.49 -6.71 4.42
N ILE A 106 -7.26 -6.75 5.50
CA ILE A 106 -7.15 -7.83 6.48
C ILE A 106 -8.52 -8.40 6.80
N GLU A 107 -8.51 -9.68 7.19
CA GLU A 107 -9.70 -10.35 7.72
C GLU A 107 -9.26 -11.37 8.77
N PRO A 108 -10.12 -11.69 9.74
CA PRO A 108 -9.81 -12.72 10.70
C PRO A 108 -9.63 -14.07 10.01
N GLU A 109 -8.65 -14.85 10.50
CA GLU A 109 -8.43 -16.22 10.02
C GLU A 109 -8.03 -17.07 11.22
N GLY A 110 -8.97 -17.84 11.75
CA GLY A 110 -8.76 -18.57 13.01
C GLY A 110 -8.49 -17.58 14.14
N SER A 111 -7.40 -17.78 14.87
CA SER A 111 -6.96 -16.84 15.90
C SER A 111 -6.02 -15.77 15.36
N GLY A 112 -5.68 -15.85 14.06
CA GLY A 112 -4.77 -14.92 13.43
C GLY A 112 -5.49 -14.04 12.40
N THR A 113 -4.72 -13.60 11.41
CA THR A 113 -5.18 -12.64 10.41
C THR A 113 -4.69 -13.05 9.03
N ARG A 114 -5.58 -12.92 8.04
CA ARG A 114 -5.17 -13.00 6.63
C ARG A 114 -4.98 -11.59 6.10
N TYR A 115 -3.79 -11.31 5.61
CA TYR A 115 -3.44 -10.07 4.96
C TYR A 115 -3.41 -10.28 3.45
N THR A 116 -4.10 -9.41 2.71
CA THR A 116 -4.10 -9.44 1.25
C THR A 116 -3.73 -8.06 0.72
N ALA A 117 -2.76 -8.03 -0.18
CA ALA A 117 -2.39 -6.82 -0.91
C ALA A 117 -2.71 -7.05 -2.37
N ARG A 118 -3.41 -6.08 -2.99
CA ARG A 118 -3.81 -6.16 -4.38
C ARG A 118 -3.47 -4.87 -5.10
N ALA A 119 -3.10 -4.98 -6.37
CA ALA A 119 -2.87 -3.83 -7.24
C ALA A 119 -3.67 -4.04 -8.52
N ARG A 120 -4.63 -3.15 -8.76
CA ARG A 120 -5.42 -3.15 -10.00
C ARG A 120 -4.89 -2.10 -10.95
N HIS A 121 -4.73 -2.48 -12.20
CA HIS A 121 -4.13 -1.64 -13.22
C HIS A 121 -5.17 -1.27 -14.27
N TRP A 122 -4.94 -0.16 -14.97
CA TRP A 122 -5.86 0.32 -16.01
C TRP A 122 -5.85 -0.58 -17.24
N THR A 123 -4.69 -1.19 -17.53
CA THR A 123 -4.53 -2.00 -18.74
C THR A 123 -3.68 -3.22 -18.42
N GLU A 124 -3.74 -4.22 -19.29
CA GLU A 124 -2.87 -5.38 -19.19
C GLU A 124 -1.38 -4.98 -19.33
N GLU A 125 -1.11 -3.99 -20.16
CA GLU A 125 0.25 -3.49 -20.33
C GLU A 125 0.79 -2.91 -19.02
N SER A 126 -0.01 -2.09 -18.32
CA SER A 126 0.39 -1.54 -17.02
C SER A 126 0.62 -2.64 -15.98
N ARG A 127 -0.23 -3.67 -15.98
CA ARG A 127 -0.06 -4.82 -15.09
C ARG A 127 1.27 -5.52 -15.36
N LYS A 128 1.57 -5.77 -16.63
CA LYS A 128 2.84 -6.42 -17.02
C LYS A 128 4.04 -5.58 -16.62
N GLN A 129 3.97 -4.26 -16.78
CA GLN A 129 5.03 -3.36 -16.35
C GLN A 129 5.29 -3.49 -14.84
N HIS A 130 4.22 -3.59 -14.05
CA HIS A 130 4.36 -3.73 -12.61
C HIS A 130 5.00 -5.07 -12.22
N VAL A 131 4.66 -6.15 -12.95
CA VAL A 131 5.32 -7.44 -12.77
C VAL A 131 6.83 -7.30 -13.05
N GLU A 132 7.19 -6.66 -14.15
CA GLU A 132 8.59 -6.46 -14.53
C GLU A 132 9.35 -5.55 -13.57
N MET A 133 8.66 -4.62 -12.94
CA MET A 133 9.24 -3.76 -11.91
C MET A 133 9.46 -4.48 -10.58
N GLY A 134 8.99 -5.73 -10.47
CA GLY A 134 9.21 -6.54 -9.29
C GLY A 134 8.09 -6.50 -8.26
N PHE A 135 6.83 -6.46 -8.71
CA PHE A 135 5.69 -6.48 -7.79
C PHE A 135 5.81 -7.57 -6.73
N GLU A 136 6.02 -8.81 -7.15
CA GLU A 136 6.02 -9.93 -6.22
C GLU A 136 7.15 -9.82 -5.20
N ALA A 137 8.35 -9.46 -5.64
CA ALA A 137 9.49 -9.30 -4.74
C ALA A 137 9.30 -8.10 -3.81
N GLY A 138 8.85 -6.95 -4.35
CA GLY A 138 8.70 -5.72 -3.57
C GLY A 138 7.52 -5.77 -2.60
N TRP A 139 6.34 -6.06 -3.11
CA TRP A 139 5.15 -6.14 -2.26
C TRP A 139 5.21 -7.33 -1.31
N GLY A 140 5.86 -8.44 -1.75
CA GLY A 140 6.09 -9.58 -0.88
C GLY A 140 7.01 -9.24 0.28
N ALA A 141 8.10 -8.50 0.01
CA ALA A 141 9.00 -8.06 1.08
C ALA A 141 8.28 -7.18 2.09
N CYS A 142 7.43 -6.25 1.62
CA CYS A 142 6.63 -5.41 2.51
C CYS A 142 5.69 -6.25 3.37
N ALA A 143 5.02 -7.24 2.77
CA ALA A 143 4.13 -8.14 3.50
C ALA A 143 4.89 -8.94 4.56
N ASP A 144 6.08 -9.42 4.23
CA ASP A 144 6.92 -10.18 5.16
C ASP A 144 7.42 -9.28 6.30
N GLN A 145 7.73 -8.03 6.02
CA GLN A 145 8.11 -7.05 7.04
C GLN A 145 6.94 -6.78 8.00
N LEU A 146 5.73 -6.60 7.44
CA LEU A 146 4.53 -6.43 8.25
C LEU A 146 4.30 -7.64 9.15
N LYS A 147 4.41 -8.84 8.60
CA LYS A 147 4.23 -10.08 9.35
C LYS A 147 5.23 -10.16 10.50
N ALA A 148 6.50 -9.86 10.24
CA ALA A 148 7.54 -9.89 11.26
C ALA A 148 7.26 -8.91 12.40
N LEU A 149 6.81 -7.69 12.09
CA LEU A 149 6.45 -6.70 13.10
C LEU A 149 5.28 -7.16 13.97
N CYS A 150 4.28 -7.81 13.34
CA CYS A 150 3.09 -8.25 14.06
C CYS A 150 3.35 -9.45 14.95
N GLU A 151 4.29 -10.32 14.58
CA GLU A 151 4.59 -11.56 15.29
C GLU A 151 5.73 -11.42 16.31
N ALA A 152 6.31 -10.25 16.37
CA ALA A 152 7.42 -9.97 17.30
C ALA A 152 6.94 -9.89 18.75
#